data_97ee928babcf7a420e42cf58d6c935c4
#
_entry.id   97ee928babcf7a420e42cf58d6c935c4
#
_cell.length_a   1.000
_cell.length_b   1.000
_cell.length_c   1.000
_cell.angle_alpha   90.00
_cell.angle_beta   90.00
_cell.angle_gamma   90.00
#
_symmetry.space_group_name_H-M   'P 1'
#
loop_
_entity.id
_entity.type
_entity.pdbx_description
1 polymer ?
#
loop_
_entity_poly.entity_id
_entity_poly.type
_entity_poly.pdbx_seq_one_letter_code
_entity_poly.pdbx_strand_id
1 'polypeptide(L)'
;LQETVVLDDDTETMVSLVGKRQVPILVKDDGQAMLESMDMVRHIESIGAPVLTGPERPEIAAWENATAPKAAPLTQPRYPLLGLPEFGTVAALDHYTIRKRKTLGDLVELRARTRELLRELTPRLEELDRLIECPQAVSGALSVDDVRVLPVLRSAAVVKGLRFPDKVRRYYETMMDRLGYQPLPAV
;
A
#
# COMPACT_ATOMS: atom_id res chain seq x y z
N LEU A 1 -7.10 18.56 0.20
CA LEU A 1 -7.07 17.65 -0.94
C LEU A 1 -8.45 17.03 -1.13
N GLN A 2 -8.90 16.96 -2.38
CA GLN A 2 -10.10 16.20 -2.76
C GLN A 2 -9.65 14.89 -3.38
N GLU A 3 -10.19 13.77 -2.88
CA GLU A 3 -9.93 12.44 -3.42
C GLU A 3 -11.03 12.07 -4.43
N THR A 4 -10.62 11.54 -5.57
CA THR A 4 -11.52 10.99 -6.59
C THR A 4 -11.12 9.55 -6.87
N VAL A 5 -12.06 8.63 -6.69
CA VAL A 5 -11.84 7.22 -7.03
C VAL A 5 -12.01 7.03 -8.54
N VAL A 6 -11.02 6.40 -9.15
CA VAL A 6 -11.04 6.01 -10.57
C VAL A 6 -11.23 4.49 -10.65
N LEU A 7 -12.17 4.04 -11.48
CA LEU A 7 -12.38 2.60 -11.70
C LEU A 7 -11.13 1.95 -12.33
N ASP A 8 -10.86 0.70 -12.00
CA ASP A 8 -9.63 0.01 -12.49
C ASP A 8 -9.58 -0.10 -14.02
N ASP A 9 -10.72 -0.08 -14.70
CA ASP A 9 -10.83 -0.11 -16.17
C ASP A 9 -10.93 1.28 -16.84
N ASP A 10 -11.06 2.37 -16.07
CA ASP A 10 -11.09 3.73 -16.59
C ASP A 10 -9.70 4.21 -17.04
N THR A 11 -9.25 3.63 -18.14
CA THR A 11 -7.98 3.99 -18.75
C THR A 11 -8.01 5.38 -19.39
N GLU A 12 -9.18 5.83 -19.85
CA GLU A 12 -9.35 7.11 -20.55
C GLU A 12 -9.03 8.28 -19.62
N THR A 13 -9.61 8.30 -18.43
CA THR A 13 -9.34 9.33 -17.41
C THR A 13 -7.85 9.39 -17.07
N MET A 14 -7.21 8.24 -16.83
CA MET A 14 -5.79 8.20 -16.48
C MET A 14 -4.91 8.68 -17.64
N VAL A 15 -5.17 8.23 -18.87
CA VAL A 15 -4.38 8.60 -20.07
C VAL A 15 -4.58 10.07 -20.42
N SER A 16 -5.79 10.62 -20.29
CA SER A 16 -6.03 12.05 -20.54
C SER A 16 -5.26 12.96 -19.60
N LEU A 17 -5.05 12.55 -18.35
CA LEU A 17 -4.33 13.34 -17.35
C LEU A 17 -2.80 13.23 -17.47
N VAL A 18 -2.29 12.04 -17.77
CA VAL A 18 -0.85 11.75 -17.61
C VAL A 18 -0.24 10.93 -18.76
N GLY A 19 -1.00 10.66 -19.82
CA GLY A 19 -0.53 9.94 -21.01
C GLY A 19 -0.36 8.44 -20.85
N LYS A 20 -0.61 7.88 -19.67
CA LYS A 20 -0.50 6.44 -19.39
C LYS A 20 -1.47 6.00 -18.29
N ARG A 21 -1.74 4.69 -18.24
CA ARG A 21 -2.52 4.09 -17.15
C ARG A 21 -1.67 3.93 -15.91
N GLN A 22 -1.82 4.83 -14.96
CA GLN A 22 -1.13 4.80 -13.66
C GLN A 22 -1.93 5.56 -12.61
N VAL A 23 -1.97 5.06 -11.40
CA VAL A 23 -2.45 5.73 -10.17
C VAL A 23 -1.43 5.48 -9.05
N PRO A 24 -1.35 6.35 -8.05
CA PRO A 24 -2.13 7.58 -7.87
C PRO A 24 -1.72 8.68 -8.86
N ILE A 25 -2.62 9.66 -9.06
CA ILE A 25 -2.34 10.89 -9.82
C ILE A 25 -2.67 12.06 -8.90
N LEU A 26 -1.75 12.99 -8.71
CA LEU A 26 -2.00 14.26 -8.05
C LEU A 26 -2.11 15.36 -9.09
N VAL A 27 -3.25 16.03 -9.15
CA VAL A 27 -3.43 17.24 -9.98
C VAL A 27 -3.25 18.45 -9.06
N LYS A 28 -2.29 19.30 -9.38
CA LYS A 28 -2.00 20.54 -8.65
C LYS A 28 -2.99 21.65 -9.01
N ASP A 29 -2.99 22.74 -8.25
CA ASP A 29 -3.87 23.89 -8.49
C ASP A 29 -3.62 24.58 -9.83
N ASP A 30 -2.40 24.46 -10.39
CA ASP A 30 -2.03 24.95 -11.71
C ASP A 30 -2.45 24.02 -12.87
N GLY A 31 -3.11 22.90 -12.56
CA GLY A 31 -3.55 21.89 -13.53
C GLY A 31 -2.48 20.87 -13.93
N GLN A 32 -1.23 20.99 -13.44
CA GLN A 32 -0.19 20.01 -13.74
C GLN A 32 -0.43 18.72 -12.96
N ALA A 33 -0.31 17.57 -13.63
CA ALA A 33 -0.43 16.26 -13.03
C ALA A 33 0.92 15.66 -12.66
N MET A 34 0.98 15.00 -11.50
CA MET A 34 2.14 14.26 -10.99
C MET A 34 1.81 12.77 -10.87
N LEU A 35 2.78 11.90 -11.15
CA LEU A 35 2.62 10.44 -11.19
C LEU A 35 3.38 9.69 -10.10
N GLU A 36 4.56 10.21 -9.72
CA GLU A 36 5.44 9.47 -8.81
C GLU A 36 5.06 9.78 -7.37
N SER A 37 4.66 8.73 -6.63
CA SER A 37 4.12 8.87 -5.25
C SER A 37 5.06 9.64 -4.33
N MET A 38 6.37 9.40 -4.42
CA MET A 38 7.35 10.09 -3.58
C MET A 38 7.56 11.56 -3.96
N ASP A 39 7.36 11.91 -5.24
CA ASP A 39 7.37 13.31 -5.67
C ASP A 39 6.11 14.03 -5.21
N MET A 40 4.94 13.34 -5.19
CA MET A 40 3.71 13.87 -4.59
C MET A 40 3.90 14.15 -3.10
N VAL A 41 4.52 13.24 -2.35
CA VAL A 41 4.83 13.43 -0.93
C VAL A 41 5.71 14.67 -0.73
N ARG A 42 6.82 14.79 -1.48
CA ARG A 42 7.69 15.96 -1.40
C ARG A 42 6.97 17.26 -1.75
N HIS A 43 6.10 17.22 -2.77
CA HIS A 43 5.30 18.37 -3.14
C HIS A 43 4.36 18.79 -2.01
N ILE A 44 3.62 17.86 -1.43
CA ILE A 44 2.68 18.12 -0.32
C ILE A 44 3.44 18.69 0.90
N GLU A 45 4.58 18.12 1.25
CA GLU A 45 5.45 18.62 2.34
C GLU A 45 5.95 20.05 2.07
N SER A 46 6.14 20.44 0.79
CA SER A 46 6.65 21.76 0.43
C SER A 46 5.60 22.89 0.51
N ILE A 47 4.32 22.57 0.46
CA ILE A 47 3.22 23.56 0.47
C ILE A 47 2.60 23.78 1.86
N GLY A 48 3.01 23.01 2.86
CA GLY A 48 2.50 23.10 4.23
C GLY A 48 3.62 23.15 5.28
N ALA A 49 3.22 23.08 6.54
CA ALA A 49 4.21 22.82 7.59
C ALA A 49 4.72 21.39 7.47
N PRO A 50 6.04 21.17 7.41
CA PRO A 50 6.59 19.83 7.27
C PRO A 50 6.14 18.90 8.40
N VAL A 51 5.65 17.72 8.05
CA VAL A 51 5.22 16.67 8.99
C VAL A 51 6.24 15.53 9.05
N LEU A 52 6.91 15.26 7.92
CA LEU A 52 7.91 14.19 7.80
C LEU A 52 9.29 14.73 8.22
N THR A 53 9.50 14.87 9.53
CA THR A 53 10.71 15.46 10.12
C THR A 53 11.74 14.43 10.61
N GLY A 54 11.37 13.15 10.58
CA GLY A 54 12.26 12.05 10.98
C GLY A 54 13.28 11.68 9.90
N PRO A 55 14.30 10.90 10.28
CA PRO A 55 15.31 10.43 9.33
C PRO A 55 14.74 9.39 8.37
N GLU A 56 15.29 9.33 7.16
CA GLU A 56 15.14 8.20 6.25
C GLU A 56 16.27 7.21 6.49
N ARG A 57 15.92 5.93 6.70
CA ARG A 57 16.89 4.87 6.92
C ARG A 57 16.96 3.93 5.71
N PRO A 58 18.14 3.73 5.12
CA PRO A 58 18.31 2.84 3.95
C PRO A 58 17.80 1.41 4.18
N GLU A 59 17.91 0.91 5.43
CA GLU A 59 17.41 -0.43 5.78
C GLU A 59 15.88 -0.55 5.67
N ILE A 60 15.13 0.53 5.85
CA ILE A 60 13.66 0.52 5.66
C ILE A 60 13.31 0.44 4.18
N ALA A 61 13.99 1.21 3.34
CA ALA A 61 13.81 1.10 1.89
C ALA A 61 14.21 -0.30 1.37
N ALA A 62 15.29 -0.87 1.90
CA ALA A 62 15.70 -2.24 1.59
C ALA A 62 14.67 -3.27 2.04
N TRP A 63 14.09 -3.09 3.24
CA TRP A 63 13.02 -3.93 3.75
C TRP A 63 11.78 -3.88 2.84
N GLU A 64 11.33 -2.68 2.45
CA GLU A 64 10.19 -2.50 1.53
C GLU A 64 10.43 -3.26 0.22
N ASN A 65 11.57 -3.02 -0.43
CA ASN A 65 11.93 -3.64 -1.70
C ASN A 65 11.95 -5.18 -1.63
N ALA A 66 12.42 -5.75 -0.50
CA ALA A 66 12.46 -7.18 -0.28
C ALA A 66 11.09 -7.78 0.11
N THR A 67 10.19 -6.96 0.69
CA THR A 67 8.91 -7.42 1.25
C THR A 67 7.77 -7.30 0.26
N ALA A 68 7.70 -6.21 -0.51
CA ALA A 68 6.59 -5.96 -1.44
C ALA A 68 6.36 -7.11 -2.45
N PRO A 69 7.39 -7.71 -3.07
CA PRO A 69 7.21 -8.87 -3.97
C PRO A 69 6.65 -10.11 -3.27
N LYS A 70 6.95 -10.30 -1.97
CA LYS A 70 6.45 -11.43 -1.16
C LYS A 70 5.03 -11.19 -0.66
N ALA A 71 4.66 -9.95 -0.40
CA ALA A 71 3.32 -9.55 0.00
C ALA A 71 2.33 -9.60 -1.17
N ALA A 72 2.74 -9.24 -2.38
CA ALA A 72 1.87 -9.13 -3.55
C ALA A 72 1.08 -10.42 -3.86
N PRO A 73 1.65 -11.63 -3.88
CA PRO A 73 0.92 -12.88 -4.10
C PRO A 73 -0.11 -13.20 -3.00
N LEU A 74 0.07 -12.65 -1.80
CA LEU A 74 -0.87 -12.79 -0.69
C LEU A 74 -2.01 -11.77 -0.77
N THR A 75 -1.70 -10.52 -1.05
CA THR A 75 -2.61 -9.39 -0.89
C THR A 75 -3.43 -9.14 -2.15
N GLN A 76 -2.81 -9.09 -3.31
CA GLN A 76 -3.46 -8.72 -4.56
C GLN A 76 -4.58 -9.68 -4.99
N PRO A 77 -4.50 -11.01 -4.78
CA PRO A 77 -5.63 -11.91 -5.04
C PRO A 77 -6.85 -11.69 -4.14
N ARG A 78 -6.72 -10.89 -3.09
CA ARG A 78 -7.78 -10.60 -2.11
C ARG A 78 -8.51 -9.30 -2.38
N TYR A 79 -7.88 -8.35 -3.06
CA TYR A 79 -8.51 -7.04 -3.33
C TYR A 79 -9.89 -7.15 -4.00
N PRO A 80 -10.13 -8.07 -4.98
CA PRO A 80 -11.45 -8.29 -5.54
C PRO A 80 -12.55 -8.68 -4.53
N LEU A 81 -12.17 -9.15 -3.34
CA LEU A 81 -13.08 -9.62 -2.31
C LEU A 81 -13.43 -8.55 -1.26
N LEU A 82 -12.79 -7.38 -1.33
CA LEU A 82 -12.87 -6.34 -0.29
C LEU A 82 -13.99 -5.32 -0.54
N GLY A 83 -14.65 -5.35 -1.70
CA GLY A 83 -15.66 -4.36 -2.06
C GLY A 83 -15.09 -2.95 -2.22
N LEU A 84 -13.84 -2.84 -2.67
CA LEU A 84 -13.18 -1.56 -2.88
C LEU A 84 -13.85 -0.77 -4.02
N PRO A 85 -14.00 0.56 -3.88
CA PRO A 85 -14.77 1.37 -4.81
C PRO A 85 -14.19 1.39 -6.24
N GLU A 86 -12.87 1.21 -6.41
CA GLU A 86 -12.23 1.07 -7.72
C GLU A 86 -12.66 -0.18 -8.50
N PHE A 87 -13.33 -1.14 -7.83
CA PHE A 87 -13.93 -2.34 -8.41
C PHE A 87 -15.46 -2.29 -8.39
N GLY A 88 -16.05 -1.10 -8.39
CA GLY A 88 -17.49 -0.88 -8.27
C GLY A 88 -18.32 -1.40 -9.44
N THR A 89 -17.70 -1.84 -10.54
CA THR A 89 -18.36 -2.47 -11.69
C THR A 89 -17.75 -3.84 -12.00
N VAL A 90 -18.55 -4.70 -12.66
CA VAL A 90 -18.06 -6.01 -13.13
C VAL A 90 -16.90 -5.82 -14.11
N ALA A 91 -16.96 -4.82 -14.99
CA ALA A 91 -15.90 -4.54 -15.95
C ALA A 91 -14.57 -4.17 -15.26
N ALA A 92 -14.60 -3.29 -14.26
CA ALA A 92 -13.44 -2.91 -13.49
C ALA A 92 -12.83 -4.10 -12.73
N LEU A 93 -13.67 -4.94 -12.13
CA LEU A 93 -13.25 -6.14 -11.42
C LEU A 93 -12.60 -7.17 -12.37
N ASP A 94 -13.20 -7.41 -13.53
CA ASP A 94 -12.67 -8.29 -14.56
C ASP A 94 -11.35 -7.76 -15.12
N HIS A 95 -11.26 -6.46 -15.39
CA HIS A 95 -10.04 -5.81 -15.87
C HIS A 95 -8.89 -6.02 -14.89
N TYR A 96 -9.11 -5.76 -13.59
CA TYR A 96 -8.13 -6.02 -12.55
C TYR A 96 -7.68 -7.49 -12.53
N THR A 97 -8.65 -8.40 -12.50
CA THR A 97 -8.41 -9.84 -12.40
C THR A 97 -7.59 -10.36 -13.58
N ILE A 98 -7.96 -9.99 -14.81
CA ILE A 98 -7.24 -10.37 -16.04
C ILE A 98 -5.80 -9.86 -16.01
N ARG A 99 -5.60 -8.59 -15.63
CA ARG A 99 -4.29 -7.97 -15.55
C ARG A 99 -3.40 -8.63 -14.49
N LYS A 100 -3.96 -8.91 -13.32
CA LYS A 100 -3.19 -9.55 -12.23
C LYS A 100 -2.87 -11.01 -12.51
N ARG A 101 -3.74 -11.74 -13.19
CA ARG A 101 -3.43 -13.10 -13.65
C ARG A 101 -2.24 -13.17 -14.61
N LYS A 102 -2.05 -12.15 -15.43
CA LYS A 102 -0.86 -12.07 -16.32
C LYS A 102 0.46 -11.93 -15.56
N THR A 103 0.45 -11.29 -14.39
CA THR A 103 1.67 -10.99 -13.63
C THR A 103 1.93 -11.94 -12.47
N LEU A 104 0.87 -12.47 -11.85
CA LEU A 104 0.96 -13.30 -10.64
C LEU A 104 0.57 -14.77 -10.86
N GLY A 105 -0.09 -15.08 -11.96
CA GLY A 105 -0.68 -16.39 -12.19
C GLY A 105 -2.12 -16.50 -11.67
N ASP A 106 -2.58 -17.71 -11.38
CA ASP A 106 -3.98 -17.92 -10.94
C ASP A 106 -4.22 -17.39 -9.54
N LEU A 107 -5.15 -16.43 -9.40
CA LEU A 107 -5.44 -15.76 -8.13
C LEU A 107 -6.15 -16.69 -7.12
N VAL A 108 -6.88 -17.71 -7.60
CA VAL A 108 -7.53 -18.71 -6.72
C VAL A 108 -6.48 -19.64 -6.13
N GLU A 109 -5.56 -20.11 -6.97
CA GLU A 109 -4.44 -20.95 -6.55
C GLU A 109 -3.54 -20.22 -5.53
N LEU A 110 -3.22 -18.95 -5.76
CA LEU A 110 -2.45 -18.15 -4.80
C LEU A 110 -3.15 -18.05 -3.45
N ARG A 111 -4.48 -17.88 -3.41
CA ARG A 111 -5.22 -17.89 -2.14
C ARG A 111 -5.17 -19.27 -1.46
N ALA A 112 -5.24 -20.35 -2.21
CA ALA A 112 -5.11 -21.71 -1.65
C ALA A 112 -3.72 -21.96 -1.01
N ARG A 113 -2.67 -21.31 -1.55
CA ARG A 113 -1.30 -21.37 -1.03
C ARG A 113 -1.00 -20.38 0.12
N THR A 114 -2.01 -19.74 0.70
CA THR A 114 -1.84 -18.71 1.75
C THR A 114 -0.87 -19.14 2.85
N ARG A 115 -0.99 -20.37 3.38
CA ARG A 115 -0.12 -20.85 4.46
C ARG A 115 1.35 -20.91 4.08
N GLU A 116 1.65 -21.31 2.84
CA GLU A 116 3.01 -21.34 2.30
C GLU A 116 3.57 -19.91 2.16
N LEU A 117 2.82 -19.04 1.51
CA LEU A 117 3.22 -17.65 1.27
C LEU A 117 3.38 -16.85 2.59
N LEU A 118 2.57 -17.13 3.61
CA LEU A 118 2.75 -16.54 4.94
C LEU A 118 4.08 -16.93 5.59
N ARG A 119 4.57 -18.15 5.36
CA ARG A 119 5.90 -18.56 5.86
C ARG A 119 7.02 -17.76 5.22
N GLU A 120 6.84 -17.29 3.99
CA GLU A 120 7.82 -16.43 3.31
C GLU A 120 7.75 -14.99 3.76
N LEU A 121 6.55 -14.48 4.11
CA LEU A 121 6.35 -13.11 4.56
C LEU A 121 6.72 -12.92 6.03
N THR A 122 6.45 -13.90 6.89
CA THR A 122 6.67 -13.78 8.35
C THR A 122 8.07 -13.31 8.73
N PRO A 123 9.18 -13.86 8.16
CA PRO A 123 10.52 -13.37 8.49
C PRO A 123 10.74 -11.89 8.14
N ARG A 124 10.05 -11.36 7.13
CA ARG A 124 10.10 -9.93 6.79
C ARG A 124 9.42 -9.07 7.84
N LEU A 125 8.31 -9.54 8.39
CA LEU A 125 7.62 -8.84 9.47
C LEU A 125 8.43 -8.88 10.79
N GLU A 126 9.09 -9.99 11.07
CA GLU A 126 10.01 -10.10 12.22
C GLU A 126 11.24 -9.20 12.08
N GLU A 127 11.73 -9.00 10.86
CA GLU A 127 12.79 -8.03 10.58
C GLU A 127 12.29 -6.60 10.83
N LEU A 128 11.10 -6.24 10.34
CA LEU A 128 10.50 -4.93 10.59
C LEU A 128 10.29 -4.68 12.09
N ASP A 129 9.88 -5.71 12.85
CA ASP A 129 9.69 -5.62 14.29
C ASP A 129 10.95 -5.16 15.03
N ARG A 130 12.13 -5.58 14.55
CA ARG A 130 13.41 -5.12 15.07
C ARG A 130 13.78 -3.70 14.63
N LEU A 131 13.28 -3.27 13.46
CA LEU A 131 13.57 -1.96 12.88
C LEU A 131 12.69 -0.84 13.45
N ILE A 132 11.47 -1.13 13.87
CA ILE A 132 10.54 -0.14 14.44
C ILE A 132 11.08 0.36 15.79
N GLU A 133 11.24 1.67 15.90
CA GLU A 133 11.72 2.34 17.11
C GLU A 133 10.57 2.65 18.08
N CYS A 134 9.44 3.16 17.59
CA CYS A 134 8.30 3.45 18.43
C CYS A 134 6.95 3.25 17.68
N PRO A 135 5.82 3.14 18.42
CA PRO A 135 4.51 2.96 17.79
C PRO A 135 4.05 4.16 16.93
N GLN A 136 4.59 5.35 17.15
CA GLN A 136 4.18 6.57 16.48
C GLN A 136 4.93 6.82 15.16
N ALA A 137 6.07 6.15 14.96
CA ALA A 137 6.90 6.29 13.78
C ALA A 137 7.93 5.15 13.68
N VAL A 138 8.21 4.69 12.47
CA VAL A 138 9.21 3.63 12.23
C VAL A 138 10.59 4.07 12.72
N SER A 139 10.97 5.32 12.47
CA SER A 139 12.32 5.89 12.72
C SER A 139 12.32 6.96 13.81
N GLY A 140 11.53 6.76 14.88
CA GLY A 140 11.44 7.63 16.06
C GLY A 140 10.62 8.91 15.87
N ALA A 141 10.60 9.48 14.67
CA ALA A 141 9.75 10.58 14.24
C ALA A 141 9.20 10.28 12.85
N LEU A 142 8.02 10.84 12.52
CA LEU A 142 7.41 10.63 11.19
C LEU A 142 8.39 10.99 10.07
N SER A 143 8.50 10.09 9.11
CA SER A 143 9.43 10.23 8.01
C SER A 143 8.89 9.55 6.74
N VAL A 144 9.64 9.62 5.68
CA VAL A 144 9.40 8.86 4.45
C VAL A 144 9.32 7.35 4.71
N ASP A 145 10.00 6.86 5.75
CA ASP A 145 9.95 5.44 6.13
C ASP A 145 8.52 5.01 6.50
N ASP A 146 7.74 5.86 7.16
CA ASP A 146 6.33 5.58 7.48
C ASP A 146 5.47 5.51 6.21
N VAL A 147 5.75 6.37 5.23
CA VAL A 147 5.07 6.36 3.92
C VAL A 147 5.37 5.06 3.16
N ARG A 148 6.54 4.46 3.34
CA ARG A 148 6.92 3.17 2.74
C ARG A 148 6.29 1.98 3.45
N VAL A 149 6.36 1.97 4.78
CA VAL A 149 5.98 0.81 5.59
C VAL A 149 4.47 0.64 5.73
N LEU A 150 3.75 1.72 6.03
CA LEU A 150 2.33 1.63 6.36
C LEU A 150 1.46 1.04 5.23
N PRO A 151 1.63 1.39 3.94
CA PRO A 151 0.87 0.78 2.86
C PRO A 151 1.10 -0.72 2.72
N VAL A 152 2.33 -1.19 2.94
CA VAL A 152 2.65 -2.63 2.92
C VAL A 152 1.93 -3.37 4.05
N LEU A 153 1.93 -2.82 5.26
CA LEU A 153 1.22 -3.40 6.40
C LEU A 153 -0.30 -3.36 6.22
N ARG A 154 -0.85 -2.24 5.72
CA ARG A 154 -2.28 -2.12 5.42
C ARG A 154 -2.73 -3.15 4.40
N SER A 155 -1.93 -3.36 3.36
CA SER A 155 -2.17 -4.40 2.37
C SER A 155 -2.07 -5.80 2.99
N ALA A 156 -1.07 -6.06 3.82
CA ALA A 156 -0.88 -7.35 4.46
C ALA A 156 -2.01 -7.69 5.46
N ALA A 157 -2.58 -6.68 6.13
CA ALA A 157 -3.65 -6.86 7.11
C ALA A 157 -4.92 -7.52 6.54
N VAL A 158 -5.15 -7.48 5.22
CA VAL A 158 -6.30 -8.16 4.58
C VAL A 158 -6.15 -9.68 4.52
N VAL A 159 -4.99 -10.22 4.87
CA VAL A 159 -4.71 -11.66 4.76
C VAL A 159 -5.16 -12.37 6.03
N LYS A 160 -6.25 -13.13 5.94
CA LYS A 160 -6.75 -13.93 7.06
C LYS A 160 -5.69 -14.91 7.56
N GLY A 161 -5.45 -14.87 8.87
CA GLY A 161 -4.44 -15.72 9.51
C GLY A 161 -3.05 -15.10 9.60
N LEU A 162 -2.79 -13.93 9.00
CA LEU A 162 -1.59 -13.16 9.25
C LEU A 162 -1.59 -12.67 10.71
N ARG A 163 -0.43 -12.76 11.36
CA ARG A 163 -0.19 -12.17 12.68
C ARG A 163 1.00 -11.24 12.59
N PHE A 164 0.77 -9.99 12.96
CA PHE A 164 1.88 -9.05 13.11
C PHE A 164 2.63 -9.33 14.41
N PRO A 165 3.98 -9.28 14.40
CA PRO A 165 4.78 -9.19 15.61
C PRO A 165 4.37 -7.96 16.46
N ASP A 166 4.75 -7.95 17.74
CA ASP A 166 4.20 -7.00 18.70
C ASP A 166 4.45 -5.53 18.39
N LYS A 167 5.68 -5.15 17.98
CA LYS A 167 5.96 -3.75 17.62
C LYS A 167 5.29 -3.36 16.32
N VAL A 168 5.31 -4.26 15.31
CA VAL A 168 4.62 -4.05 14.03
C VAL A 168 3.13 -3.82 14.26
N ARG A 169 2.50 -4.66 15.11
CA ARG A 169 1.08 -4.53 15.41
C ARG A 169 0.77 -3.20 16.09
N ARG A 170 1.53 -2.82 17.12
CA ARG A 170 1.33 -1.55 17.84
C ARG A 170 1.52 -0.34 16.93
N TYR A 171 2.55 -0.36 16.09
CA TYR A 171 2.79 0.67 15.09
C TYR A 171 1.61 0.78 14.11
N TYR A 172 1.20 -0.33 13.53
CA TYR A 172 0.09 -0.37 12.58
C TYR A 172 -1.20 0.19 13.19
N GLU A 173 -1.59 -0.28 14.37
CA GLU A 173 -2.78 0.17 15.08
C GLU A 173 -2.71 1.69 15.37
N THR A 174 -1.59 2.17 15.91
CA THR A 174 -1.38 3.60 16.22
C THR A 174 -1.46 4.47 14.97
N MET A 175 -0.87 4.02 13.86
CA MET A 175 -0.88 4.79 12.61
C MET A 175 -2.26 4.80 11.95
N MET A 176 -2.99 3.68 11.98
CA MET A 176 -4.36 3.63 11.46
C MET A 176 -5.28 4.55 12.25
N ASP A 177 -5.19 4.55 13.58
CA ASP A 177 -5.95 5.45 14.46
C ASP A 177 -5.61 6.93 14.17
N ARG A 178 -4.33 7.25 14.07
CA ARG A 178 -3.86 8.61 13.76
C ARG A 178 -4.39 9.14 12.43
N LEU A 179 -4.49 8.29 11.42
CA LEU A 179 -4.98 8.65 10.09
C LEU A 179 -6.52 8.59 9.99
N GLY A 180 -7.21 8.08 11.01
CA GLY A 180 -8.66 7.88 10.98
C GLY A 180 -9.12 6.83 9.97
N TYR A 181 -8.23 5.94 9.53
CA TYR A 181 -8.57 4.88 8.59
C TYR A 181 -9.15 3.67 9.29
N GLN A 182 -10.26 3.16 8.76
CA GLN A 182 -10.78 1.88 9.18
C GLN A 182 -9.96 0.73 8.58
N PRO A 183 -9.64 -0.30 9.37
CA PRO A 183 -9.00 -1.50 8.85
C PRO A 183 -9.86 -2.16 7.78
N LEU A 184 -9.23 -2.61 6.69
CA LEU A 184 -9.89 -3.45 5.70
C LEU A 184 -10.18 -4.84 6.30
N PRO A 185 -11.29 -5.49 5.90
CA PRO A 185 -11.61 -6.81 6.40
C PRO A 185 -10.55 -7.84 5.97
N ALA A 186 -10.21 -8.76 6.87
CA ALA A 186 -9.34 -9.88 6.53
C ALA A 186 -10.14 -11.00 5.84
N VAL A 187 -9.71 -11.41 4.66
CA VAL A 187 -10.35 -12.41 3.79
C VAL A 187 -9.40 -13.53 3.39
#